data_bbe2029a4be024f6caa1af1481744635
#
_entry.id   bbe2029a4be024f6caa1af1481744635
#
_cell.length_a   1.000
_cell.length_b   1.000
_cell.length_c   1.000
_cell.angle_alpha   90.00
_cell.angle_beta   90.00
_cell.angle_gamma   90.00
#
_symmetry.space_group_name_H-M   'P 1'
#
loop_
_entity.id
_entity.type
_entity.pdbx_description
1 polymer ?
#
loop_
_entity_poly.entity_id
_entity_poly.type
_entity_poly.pdbx_seq_one_letter_code
_entity_poly.pdbx_strand_id
1 'polypeptide(L)'
;MVLEVALIDVLDGQEADFTAAYAEAYDVLASTPGCQSVRMTRGIESPSRFVLLVEWDSVDAHLDNFRATERFGRWRGLIGPYFDGAPTVEHFTDVPAGLSARR
;
A
#
# COMPACT_ATOMS: atom_id res chain seq x y z
N MET A 1 0.48 16.39 -0.14
CA MET A 1 0.52 14.99 0.22
C MET A 1 -0.53 14.22 -0.55
N VAL A 2 -0.18 13.05 -1.04
CA VAL A 2 -1.13 12.21 -1.75
C VAL A 2 -1.27 10.86 -1.05
N LEU A 3 -2.40 10.22 -1.24
CA LEU A 3 -2.68 8.90 -0.69
C LEU A 3 -2.65 7.87 -1.81
N GLU A 4 -1.78 6.87 -1.68
CA GLU A 4 -1.83 5.70 -2.54
C GLU A 4 -2.78 4.69 -1.92
N VAL A 5 -3.69 4.14 -2.73
CA VAL A 5 -4.59 3.07 -2.32
C VAL A 5 -4.35 1.87 -3.24
N ALA A 6 -3.90 0.76 -2.67
CA ALA A 6 -3.70 -0.46 -3.42
C ALA A 6 -4.69 -1.53 -2.93
N LEU A 7 -5.52 -2.02 -3.84
CA LEU A 7 -6.43 -3.12 -3.56
C LEU A 7 -5.72 -4.42 -3.92
N ILE A 8 -5.55 -5.29 -2.92
CA ILE A 8 -4.80 -6.53 -3.07
C ILE A 8 -5.70 -7.70 -2.69
N ASP A 9 -5.97 -8.57 -3.64
CA ASP A 9 -6.61 -9.84 -3.33
C ASP A 9 -5.54 -10.89 -3.10
N VAL A 10 -5.68 -11.66 -2.02
CA VAL A 10 -4.72 -12.68 -1.59
C VAL A 10 -5.33 -14.04 -1.82
N LEU A 11 -4.49 -15.00 -2.21
CA LEU A 11 -4.91 -16.38 -2.43
C LEU A 11 -5.57 -16.94 -1.18
N ASP A 12 -6.70 -17.64 -1.35
CA ASP A 12 -7.42 -18.22 -0.25
C ASP A 12 -6.55 -19.17 0.58
N GLY A 13 -6.57 -19.01 1.87
CA GLY A 13 -5.80 -19.82 2.81
C GLY A 13 -4.39 -19.30 3.04
N GLN A 14 -3.97 -18.27 2.32
CA GLN A 14 -2.63 -17.72 2.47
C GLN A 14 -2.60 -16.34 3.12
N GLU A 15 -3.69 -15.94 3.74
CA GLU A 15 -3.79 -14.62 4.37
C GLU A 15 -2.78 -14.43 5.51
N ALA A 16 -2.59 -15.47 6.33
CA ALA A 16 -1.63 -15.39 7.44
C ALA A 16 -0.20 -15.27 6.92
N ASP A 17 0.14 -16.02 5.87
CA ASP A 17 1.47 -15.96 5.26
C ASP A 17 1.71 -14.60 4.61
N PHE A 18 0.68 -14.04 3.97
CA PHE A 18 0.77 -12.70 3.40
C PHE A 18 1.03 -11.65 4.48
N THR A 19 0.33 -11.70 5.61
CA THR A 19 0.53 -10.72 6.67
C THR A 19 1.93 -10.83 7.29
N ALA A 20 2.47 -12.05 7.39
CA ALA A 20 3.83 -12.25 7.86
C ALA A 20 4.85 -11.67 6.86
N ALA A 21 4.63 -11.91 5.57
CA ALA A 21 5.48 -11.35 4.52
C ALA A 21 5.41 -9.82 4.48
N TYR A 22 4.23 -9.25 4.69
CA TYR A 22 4.07 -7.80 4.78
C TYR A 22 4.89 -7.24 5.94
N ALA A 23 4.87 -7.87 7.09
CA ALA A 23 5.65 -7.42 8.24
C ALA A 23 7.15 -7.39 7.92
N GLU A 24 7.64 -8.38 7.16
CA GLU A 24 9.02 -8.41 6.71
C GLU A 24 9.32 -7.32 5.68
N ALA A 25 8.39 -7.05 4.79
CA ALA A 25 8.56 -6.10 3.70
C ALA A 25 8.32 -4.64 4.13
N TYR A 26 7.75 -4.43 5.29
CA TYR A 26 7.27 -3.11 5.73
C TYR A 26 8.34 -2.01 5.59
N ASP A 27 9.55 -2.25 6.09
CA ASP A 27 10.60 -1.24 6.08
C ASP A 27 11.08 -0.89 4.68
N VAL A 28 10.99 -1.83 3.74
CA VAL A 28 11.38 -1.58 2.35
C VAL A 28 10.55 -0.43 1.78
N LEU A 29 9.26 -0.40 2.11
CA LEU A 29 8.35 0.66 1.68
C LEU A 29 8.43 1.87 2.60
N ALA A 30 8.33 1.66 3.89
CA ALA A 30 8.24 2.74 4.87
C ALA A 30 9.49 3.62 4.93
N SER A 31 10.66 3.06 4.62
CA SER A 31 11.91 3.82 4.62
C SER A 31 12.17 4.56 3.31
N THR A 32 11.27 4.48 2.34
CA THR A 32 11.44 5.15 1.05
C THR A 32 11.35 6.67 1.24
N PRO A 33 12.29 7.45 0.66
CA PRO A 33 12.20 8.91 0.73
C PRO A 33 10.88 9.43 0.18
N GLY A 34 10.20 10.27 0.95
CA GLY A 34 8.89 10.80 0.57
C GLY A 34 7.72 9.98 1.06
N CYS A 35 7.96 8.80 1.64
CA CYS A 35 6.90 8.01 2.25
C CYS A 35 6.63 8.53 3.66
N GLN A 36 5.39 8.91 3.94
CA GLN A 36 5.00 9.50 5.22
C GLN A 36 4.36 8.48 6.16
N SER A 37 3.59 7.54 5.63
CA SER A 37 2.94 6.52 6.46
C SER A 37 2.56 5.32 5.61
N VAL A 38 2.51 4.16 6.24
CA VAL A 38 2.12 2.90 5.60
C VAL A 38 1.15 2.17 6.51
N ARG A 39 0.02 1.75 5.97
CA ARG A 39 -0.95 0.94 6.68
C ARG A 39 -1.48 -0.14 5.77
N MET A 40 -1.53 -1.37 6.25
CA MET A 40 -2.22 -2.46 5.57
C MET A 40 -3.49 -2.75 6.33
N THR A 41 -4.60 -2.83 5.63
CA THR A 41 -5.89 -3.15 6.23
C THR A 41 -6.44 -4.42 5.59
N ARG A 42 -7.32 -5.11 6.29
CA ARG A 42 -7.91 -6.35 5.81
C ARG A 42 -9.42 -6.22 5.78
N GLY A 43 -10.04 -6.74 4.74
CA GLY A 43 -11.49 -6.71 4.62
C GLY A 43 -12.16 -7.54 5.71
N ILE A 44 -13.23 -6.99 6.27
CA ILE A 44 -14.06 -7.70 7.25
C ILE A 44 -15.01 -8.63 6.51
N GLU A 45 -15.73 -8.10 5.53
CA GLU A 45 -16.67 -8.88 4.71
C GLU A 45 -15.95 -9.81 3.73
N SER A 46 -14.76 -9.41 3.29
CA SER A 46 -13.94 -10.18 2.35
C SER A 46 -12.54 -10.37 2.93
N PRO A 47 -12.34 -11.41 3.76
CA PRO A 47 -11.08 -11.56 4.53
C PRO A 47 -9.83 -11.83 3.69
N SER A 48 -9.99 -12.18 2.41
CA SER A 48 -8.85 -12.35 1.50
C SER A 48 -8.53 -11.06 0.75
N ARG A 49 -9.29 -9.99 0.98
CA ARG A 49 -9.04 -8.70 0.35
C ARG A 49 -8.35 -7.76 1.33
N PHE A 50 -7.27 -7.17 0.88
CA PHE A 50 -6.49 -6.22 1.68
C PHE A 50 -6.42 -4.89 0.96
N VAL A 51 -6.31 -3.82 1.73
CA VAL A 51 -6.12 -2.47 1.17
C VAL A 51 -4.89 -1.87 1.83
N LEU A 52 -3.91 -1.54 1.00
CA LEU A 52 -2.72 -0.84 1.42
C LEU A 52 -2.94 0.66 1.26
N LEU A 53 -2.66 1.41 2.31
CA LEU A 53 -2.80 2.86 2.34
C LEU A 53 -1.43 3.46 2.64
N VAL A 54 -0.90 4.23 1.69
CA VAL A 54 0.41 4.86 1.84
C VAL A 54 0.28 6.34 1.58
N GLU A 55 0.77 7.16 2.52
CA GLU A 55 0.84 8.59 2.29
C GLU A 55 2.21 8.96 1.76
N TRP A 56 2.23 9.71 0.66
CA TRP A 56 3.43 10.15 -0.01
C TRP A 56 3.47 11.67 -0.09
N ASP A 57 4.68 12.26 -0.13
CA ASP A 57 4.82 13.68 -0.36
C ASP A 57 4.19 14.09 -1.69
N SER A 58 4.31 13.23 -2.70
CA SER A 58 3.80 13.48 -4.04
C SER A 58 3.68 12.15 -4.79
N VAL A 59 2.99 12.16 -5.93
CA VAL A 59 2.96 10.99 -6.83
C VAL A 59 4.37 10.68 -7.31
N ASP A 60 5.16 11.70 -7.63
CA ASP A 60 6.54 11.50 -8.10
C ASP A 60 7.40 10.80 -7.05
N ALA A 61 7.21 11.11 -5.77
CA ALA A 61 7.95 10.42 -4.70
C ALA A 61 7.67 8.91 -4.73
N HIS A 62 6.42 8.51 -4.92
CA HIS A 62 6.07 7.10 -5.04
C HIS A 62 6.69 6.47 -6.28
N LEU A 63 6.59 7.14 -7.42
CA LEU A 63 7.05 6.57 -8.69
C LEU A 63 8.57 6.55 -8.78
N ASP A 64 9.23 7.66 -8.46
CA ASP A 64 10.66 7.81 -8.66
C ASP A 64 11.50 7.18 -7.56
N ASN A 65 11.03 7.25 -6.31
CA ASN A 65 11.80 6.75 -5.18
C ASN A 65 11.47 5.30 -4.81
N PHE A 66 10.36 4.78 -5.30
CA PHE A 66 9.94 3.42 -4.99
C PHE A 66 9.73 2.58 -6.24
N ARG A 67 8.71 2.92 -7.07
CA ARG A 67 8.34 2.09 -8.23
C ARG A 67 9.48 1.92 -9.23
N ALA A 68 10.28 2.95 -9.46
CA ALA A 68 11.38 2.92 -10.41
C ALA A 68 12.68 2.37 -9.82
N THR A 69 12.68 1.91 -8.58
CA THR A 69 13.89 1.46 -7.88
C THR A 69 13.83 -0.03 -7.55
N GLU A 70 14.96 -0.57 -7.10
CA GLU A 70 15.03 -1.97 -6.67
C GLU A 70 14.19 -2.24 -5.43
N ARG A 71 13.81 -1.20 -4.68
CA ARG A 71 12.91 -1.35 -3.53
C ARG A 71 11.60 -2.01 -3.95
N PHE A 72 11.07 -1.62 -5.11
CA PHE A 72 9.83 -2.18 -5.61
C PHE A 72 9.97 -3.67 -5.89
N GLY A 73 11.09 -4.07 -6.50
CA GLY A 73 11.36 -5.49 -6.76
C GLY A 73 11.45 -6.30 -5.48
N ARG A 74 12.09 -5.75 -4.44
CA ARG A 74 12.17 -6.42 -3.13
C ARG A 74 10.81 -6.54 -2.47
N TRP A 75 10.01 -5.48 -2.51
CA TRP A 75 8.66 -5.45 -2.00
C TRP A 75 7.80 -6.51 -2.69
N ARG A 76 7.78 -6.50 -4.02
CA ARG A 76 7.03 -7.46 -4.81
C ARG A 76 7.53 -8.88 -4.63
N GLY A 77 8.83 -9.06 -4.45
CA GLY A 77 9.41 -10.38 -4.22
C GLY A 77 8.94 -11.00 -2.90
N LEU A 78 8.73 -10.17 -1.89
CA LEU A 78 8.28 -10.64 -0.58
C LEU A 78 6.78 -10.91 -0.55
N ILE A 79 5.95 -10.00 -1.07
CA ILE A 79 4.50 -10.11 -0.93
C ILE A 79 3.80 -10.64 -2.18
N GLY A 80 4.39 -10.46 -3.36
CA GLY A 80 3.77 -10.82 -4.63
C GLY A 80 3.37 -12.28 -4.78
N PRO A 81 4.12 -13.26 -4.21
CA PRO A 81 3.73 -14.67 -4.33
C PRO A 81 2.35 -14.99 -3.78
N TYR A 82 1.79 -14.15 -2.93
CA TYR A 82 0.49 -14.38 -2.30
C TYR A 82 -0.67 -13.70 -3.03
N PHE A 83 -0.38 -12.95 -4.10
CA PHE A 83 -1.43 -12.22 -4.81
C PHE A 83 -2.30 -13.14 -5.65
N ASP A 84 -3.61 -12.87 -5.61
CA ASP A 84 -4.57 -13.49 -6.51
C ASP A 84 -4.90 -12.42 -7.55
N GLY A 85 -4.09 -12.37 -8.60
CA GLY A 85 -4.20 -11.34 -9.62
C GLY A 85 -3.37 -10.09 -9.29
N ALA A 86 -3.33 -9.17 -10.23
CA ALA A 86 -2.57 -7.93 -10.08
C ALA A 86 -3.32 -6.96 -9.17
N PRO A 87 -2.63 -6.31 -8.23
CA PRO A 87 -3.26 -5.26 -7.42
C PRO A 87 -3.68 -4.07 -8.27
N THR A 88 -4.74 -3.39 -7.83
CA THR A 88 -5.17 -2.14 -8.43
C THR A 88 -4.64 -1.00 -7.58
N VAL A 89 -3.88 -0.08 -8.19
CA VAL A 89 -3.24 1.02 -7.46
C VAL A 89 -3.67 2.35 -8.04
N GLU A 90 -4.14 3.24 -7.18
CA GLU A 90 -4.52 4.60 -7.57
C GLU A 90 -4.06 5.58 -6.51
N HIS A 91 -3.89 6.83 -6.92
CA HIS A 91 -3.55 7.92 -6.02
C HIS A 91 -4.75 8.83 -5.83
N PHE A 92 -4.88 9.34 -4.62
CA PHE A 92 -5.99 10.20 -4.23
C PHE A 92 -5.48 11.42 -3.49
N THR A 93 -6.22 12.50 -3.58
CA THR A 93 -5.95 13.70 -2.78
C THR A 93 -7.20 14.05 -2.00
N ASP A 94 -7.04 14.74 -0.89
CA ASP A 94 -8.17 15.13 -0.07
C ASP A 94 -9.09 16.08 -0.82
N VAL A 95 -10.38 15.93 -0.62
CA VAL A 95 -11.37 16.89 -1.08
C VAL A 95 -11.74 17.73 0.12
N PRO A 96 -11.49 19.04 0.12
CA PRO A 96 -11.81 19.87 1.25
C PRO A 96 -13.32 19.88 1.50
N ALA A 97 -13.70 19.73 2.76
CA ALA A 97 -15.10 19.74 3.15
C ALA A 97 -15.59 21.14 3.55
N GLY A 98 -14.73 22.11 3.46
CA GLY A 98 -15.05 23.47 3.81
C GLY A 98 -14.84 23.76 5.30
N LEU A 99 -15.18 24.96 5.70
CA LEU A 99 -14.91 25.41 7.06
C LEU A 99 -15.63 24.59 8.11
N SER A 100 -16.84 24.16 7.80
CA SER A 100 -17.62 23.39 8.74
C SER A 100 -16.98 22.07 9.12
N ALA A 101 -16.08 21.57 8.31
CA ALA A 101 -15.43 20.31 8.58
C ALA A 101 -14.42 20.40 9.69
N ARG A 102 -14.09 21.65 10.10
CA ARG A 102 -13.07 21.74 11.05
C ARG A 102 -13.51 21.94 12.33
N ARG A 103 -14.06 21.70 12.76
CA ARG A 103 -14.31 21.87 14.02
C ARG A 103 -14.98 20.92 14.58
#